data_54c05db880be247df12d1b640e3bf4bf
#
_entry.id   54c05db880be247df12d1b640e3bf4bf
#
_cell.length_a   1.000
_cell.length_b   1.000
_cell.length_c   1.000
_cell.angle_alpha   90.00
_cell.angle_beta   90.00
_cell.angle_gamma   90.00
#
_symmetry.space_group_name_H-M   'P 1'
#
loop_
_entity.id
_entity.type
_entity.pdbx_description
1 polymer ?
#
loop_
_entity_poly.entity_id
_entity_poly.type
_entity_poly.pdbx_seq_one_letter_code
_entity_poly.pdbx_strand_id
1 'polypeptide(L)'
;VTSGGGREAQLKHTGLRPGWTTGACATAATTAAYTALLTGEFPDPVTITLPKGQTPSFALTAESLAGGSAMAAVVKDAGDDPDVTHGAVIRSTVRLLPPGSGVVFRAGEGVGTVTLPGLPLDVGEPAINPVPRQLMREHVAEVAARHGGGGDVEITVSVDHGAEIARSTWNPRIGILGGLSILGTTGVVVPYSCSAWIDSIRRGVDVARAGGLTHVAGCTGSTSERTVSTLYDLPEIALLDMGDFAGAVLKYVRRHPVDRLTICGGFAKLSKLAAGHLDLHSARSQVDKAFLADLARAGGASESLAAEITGANTGLAALRLCEAAGVPLGDLVAARARDEALTVLRGAPVAVDVVCVDRAGTVVGRSAVAGPGKLSGA
;
A
#
# COMPACT_ATOMS: atom_id res chain seq x y z
N VAL A 1 -0.04 20.14 -10.35
CA VAL A 1 -1.38 20.37 -10.92
C VAL A 1 -1.50 19.50 -12.16
N THR A 2 -2.58 18.74 -12.34
CA THR A 2 -3.00 17.84 -13.44
C THR A 2 -2.63 16.34 -13.28
N SER A 3 -3.35 15.61 -12.40
CA SER A 3 -3.46 14.15 -12.51
C SER A 3 -4.88 13.61 -12.22
N GLY A 4 -5.90 14.47 -12.20
CA GLY A 4 -7.29 14.06 -11.95
C GLY A 4 -8.01 13.41 -13.13
N GLY A 5 -7.69 13.79 -14.37
CA GLY A 5 -8.42 13.31 -15.56
C GLY A 5 -8.15 11.85 -15.97
N GLY A 6 -6.99 11.30 -15.60
CA GLY A 6 -6.64 9.94 -16.00
C GLY A 6 -7.41 8.82 -15.28
N ARG A 7 -7.84 9.06 -14.04
CA ARG A 7 -8.57 8.06 -13.22
C ARG A 7 -10.05 7.94 -13.58
N GLU A 8 -10.71 9.07 -13.86
CA GLU A 8 -12.11 9.05 -14.31
C GLU A 8 -12.24 8.48 -15.73
N ALA A 9 -11.25 8.72 -16.58
CA ALA A 9 -11.18 8.11 -17.91
C ALA A 9 -10.97 6.58 -17.82
N GLN A 10 -10.21 6.09 -16.83
CA GLN A 10 -9.96 4.67 -16.62
C GLN A 10 -11.24 3.93 -16.16
N LEU A 11 -12.05 4.53 -15.29
CA LEU A 11 -13.35 3.97 -14.87
C LEU A 11 -14.35 3.87 -16.04
N LYS A 12 -14.37 4.85 -16.92
CA LYS A 12 -15.24 4.83 -18.11
C LYS A 12 -14.88 3.73 -19.12
N HIS A 13 -13.62 3.24 -19.10
CA HIS A 13 -13.17 2.20 -20.01
C HIS A 13 -13.34 0.77 -19.46
N THR A 14 -13.43 0.58 -18.13
CA THR A 14 -13.50 -0.77 -17.54
C THR A 14 -14.93 -1.24 -17.29
N GLY A 15 -15.91 -0.35 -17.26
CA GLY A 15 -17.29 -0.69 -16.89
C GLY A 15 -17.47 -1.12 -15.42
N LEU A 16 -16.41 -1.05 -14.59
CA LEU A 16 -16.43 -1.46 -13.19
C LEU A 16 -17.03 -0.37 -12.31
N ARG A 17 -17.80 -0.78 -11.32
CA ARG A 17 -18.49 0.10 -10.37
C ARG A 17 -17.51 0.57 -9.28
N PRO A 18 -17.32 1.89 -9.10
CA PRO A 18 -16.56 2.43 -7.96
C PRO A 18 -17.28 2.18 -6.64
N GLY A 19 -16.53 2.20 -5.55
CA GLY A 19 -17.06 2.10 -4.20
C GLY A 19 -16.64 3.27 -3.32
N TRP A 20 -16.87 3.12 -2.01
CA TRP A 20 -16.58 4.13 -1.00
C TRP A 20 -15.52 3.67 -0.02
N THR A 21 -14.65 4.60 0.41
CA THR A 21 -13.59 4.31 1.37
C THR A 21 -14.13 4.22 2.80
N THR A 22 -13.36 3.60 3.72
CA THR A 22 -13.69 3.61 5.15
C THR A 22 -13.82 5.04 5.68
N GLY A 23 -13.04 6.00 5.16
CA GLY A 23 -13.13 7.41 5.51
C GLY A 23 -14.46 8.06 5.10
N ALA A 24 -14.96 7.76 3.90
CA ALA A 24 -16.27 8.27 3.45
C ALA A 24 -17.41 7.69 4.30
N CYS A 25 -17.37 6.38 4.60
CA CYS A 25 -18.37 5.74 5.46
C CYS A 25 -18.36 6.31 6.88
N ALA A 26 -17.17 6.50 7.49
CA ALA A 26 -17.04 7.12 8.80
C ALA A 26 -17.56 8.57 8.80
N THR A 27 -17.32 9.32 7.74
CA THR A 27 -17.85 10.69 7.60
C THR A 27 -19.37 10.68 7.51
N ALA A 28 -19.97 9.80 6.72
CA ALA A 28 -21.42 9.66 6.61
C ALA A 28 -22.04 9.31 7.97
N ALA A 29 -21.50 8.31 8.67
CA ALA A 29 -21.95 7.92 10.00
C ALA A 29 -21.80 9.07 11.02
N THR A 30 -20.68 9.82 10.99
CA THR A 30 -20.46 10.99 11.84
C THR A 30 -21.48 12.08 11.57
N THR A 31 -21.74 12.38 10.28
CA THR A 31 -22.72 13.40 9.86
C THR A 31 -24.11 13.05 10.37
N ALA A 32 -24.56 11.80 10.21
CA ALA A 32 -25.85 11.34 10.66
C ALA A 32 -25.97 11.41 12.21
N ALA A 33 -24.95 10.90 12.93
CA ALA A 33 -24.94 10.89 14.38
C ALA A 33 -24.95 12.32 14.96
N TYR A 34 -24.14 13.23 14.41
CA TYR A 34 -24.11 14.60 14.91
C TYR A 34 -25.40 15.36 14.58
N THR A 35 -26.00 15.13 13.40
CA THR A 35 -27.35 15.68 13.08
C THR A 35 -28.37 15.22 14.10
N ALA A 36 -28.39 13.93 14.44
CA ALA A 36 -29.34 13.40 15.43
C ALA A 36 -29.13 13.98 16.84
N LEU A 37 -27.88 14.25 17.26
CA LEU A 37 -27.59 14.93 18.52
C LEU A 37 -28.19 16.33 18.60
N LEU A 38 -28.25 17.05 17.47
CA LEU A 38 -28.76 18.43 17.45
C LEU A 38 -30.27 18.50 17.17
N THR A 39 -30.84 17.55 16.43
CA THR A 39 -32.22 17.61 15.96
C THR A 39 -33.15 16.58 16.62
N GLY A 40 -32.58 15.52 17.18
CA GLY A 40 -33.34 14.35 17.68
C GLY A 40 -33.64 13.30 16.62
N GLU A 41 -33.30 13.54 15.33
CA GLU A 41 -33.63 12.67 14.20
C GLU A 41 -32.40 12.33 13.35
N PHE A 42 -32.29 11.08 12.92
CA PHE A 42 -31.23 10.65 12.00
C PHE A 42 -31.63 10.91 10.55
N PRO A 43 -30.78 11.57 9.72
CA PRO A 43 -31.01 11.61 8.29
C PRO A 43 -30.71 10.23 7.67
N ASP A 44 -31.72 9.61 7.07
CA ASP A 44 -31.58 8.32 6.34
C ASP A 44 -32.33 8.38 5.00
N PRO A 45 -31.61 8.35 3.86
CA PRO A 45 -30.16 8.28 3.72
C PRO A 45 -29.44 9.58 4.08
N VAL A 46 -28.20 9.45 4.60
CA VAL A 46 -27.31 10.57 4.84
C VAL A 46 -26.48 10.87 3.60
N THR A 47 -26.44 12.13 3.17
CA THR A 47 -25.64 12.58 2.03
C THR A 47 -24.43 13.36 2.51
N ILE A 48 -23.25 13.09 1.95
CA ILE A 48 -22.01 13.81 2.23
C ILE A 48 -21.37 14.34 0.94
N THR A 49 -20.55 15.38 1.06
CA THR A 49 -19.75 15.90 -0.05
C THR A 49 -18.33 15.40 0.06
N LEU A 50 -17.84 14.72 -0.96
CA LEU A 50 -16.47 14.21 -1.01
C LEU A 50 -15.48 15.28 -1.51
N PRO A 51 -14.16 15.12 -1.28
CA PRO A 51 -13.14 16.11 -1.64
C PRO A 51 -13.11 16.54 -3.12
N LYS A 52 -13.68 15.73 -4.02
CA LYS A 52 -13.79 16.04 -5.45
C LYS A 52 -15.18 16.51 -5.87
N GLY A 53 -16.06 16.81 -4.92
CA GLY A 53 -17.41 17.34 -5.16
C GLY A 53 -18.48 16.31 -5.47
N GLN A 54 -18.17 14.99 -5.43
CA GLN A 54 -19.22 13.96 -5.51
C GLN A 54 -20.06 13.99 -4.23
N THR A 55 -21.35 13.71 -4.35
CA THR A 55 -22.32 13.76 -3.25
C THR A 55 -23.03 12.41 -3.07
N PRO A 56 -22.33 11.36 -2.62
CA PRO A 56 -22.95 10.07 -2.36
C PRO A 56 -23.91 10.12 -1.18
N SER A 57 -24.95 9.28 -1.24
CA SER A 57 -25.88 9.03 -0.15
C SER A 57 -25.68 7.63 0.42
N PHE A 58 -25.73 7.51 1.74
CA PHE A 58 -25.50 6.27 2.47
C PHE A 58 -26.73 5.94 3.32
N ALA A 59 -27.26 4.74 3.15
CA ALA A 59 -28.29 4.22 4.04
C ALA A 59 -27.65 3.86 5.39
N LEU A 60 -28.35 4.15 6.48
CA LEU A 60 -27.95 3.73 7.81
C LEU A 60 -28.34 2.27 8.05
N THR A 61 -27.43 1.50 8.63
CA THR A 61 -27.69 0.09 9.01
C THR A 61 -27.98 -0.08 10.49
N ALA A 62 -27.61 0.90 11.31
CA ALA A 62 -27.95 0.98 12.73
C ALA A 62 -27.84 2.44 13.20
N GLU A 63 -28.66 2.76 14.19
CA GLU A 63 -28.67 4.08 14.82
C GLU A 63 -29.05 3.95 16.31
N SER A 64 -28.57 4.89 17.13
CA SER A 64 -28.90 4.98 18.54
C SER A 64 -28.68 6.39 19.04
N LEU A 65 -29.65 6.93 19.76
CA LEU A 65 -29.57 8.23 20.45
C LEU A 65 -29.89 7.99 21.91
N ALA A 66 -28.85 7.98 22.75
CA ALA A 66 -28.99 7.70 24.17
C ALA A 66 -27.80 8.27 24.99
N GLY A 67 -28.04 8.62 26.24
CA GLY A 67 -26.98 8.98 27.20
C GLY A 67 -26.13 10.20 26.78
N GLY A 68 -26.70 11.15 26.02
CA GLY A 68 -25.98 12.34 25.54
C GLY A 68 -24.99 12.04 24.39
N SER A 69 -25.15 10.89 23.74
CA SER A 69 -24.41 10.51 22.55
C SER A 69 -25.33 9.99 21.45
N ALA A 70 -24.95 10.12 20.19
CA ALA A 70 -25.60 9.48 19.07
C ALA A 70 -24.61 8.58 18.34
N MET A 71 -25.08 7.44 17.87
CA MET A 71 -24.32 6.51 17.05
C MET A 71 -25.07 6.23 15.76
N ALA A 72 -24.38 6.27 14.63
CA ALA A 72 -24.87 5.78 13.34
C ALA A 72 -23.88 4.81 12.73
N ALA A 73 -24.37 3.92 11.88
CA ALA A 73 -23.57 2.91 11.20
C ALA A 73 -23.90 2.84 9.71
N VAL A 74 -22.88 2.61 8.91
CA VAL A 74 -22.94 2.47 7.45
C VAL A 74 -22.21 1.21 7.02
N VAL A 75 -22.78 0.43 6.10
CA VAL A 75 -22.09 -0.70 5.46
C VAL A 75 -21.18 -0.17 4.36
N LYS A 76 -19.91 -0.53 4.40
CA LYS A 76 -18.96 -0.16 3.36
C LYS A 76 -19.19 -0.96 2.09
N ASP A 77 -19.51 -0.27 1.00
CA ASP A 77 -19.54 -0.82 -0.34
C ASP A 77 -18.28 -0.40 -1.10
N ALA A 78 -17.39 -1.36 -1.38
CA ALA A 78 -16.16 -1.14 -2.14
C ALA A 78 -16.35 -1.17 -3.67
N GLY A 79 -17.58 -1.29 -4.15
CA GLY A 79 -17.84 -1.49 -5.57
C GLY A 79 -17.35 -2.86 -6.04
N ASP A 80 -16.75 -2.90 -7.22
CA ASP A 80 -16.20 -4.12 -7.81
C ASP A 80 -14.71 -4.33 -7.43
N ASP A 81 -14.20 -3.59 -6.43
CA ASP A 81 -12.85 -3.78 -5.92
C ASP A 81 -12.82 -4.99 -4.96
N PRO A 82 -11.82 -5.89 -5.07
CA PRO A 82 -11.67 -7.03 -4.15
C PRO A 82 -11.10 -6.60 -2.77
N ASP A 83 -11.61 -5.51 -2.23
CA ASP A 83 -11.20 -4.94 -0.94
C ASP A 83 -11.71 -5.81 0.22
N VAL A 84 -10.82 -6.25 1.09
CA VAL A 84 -11.16 -7.07 2.27
C VAL A 84 -12.10 -6.35 3.25
N THR A 85 -12.22 -5.03 3.17
CA THR A 85 -13.14 -4.22 3.98
C THR A 85 -14.51 -4.04 3.32
N HIS A 86 -14.77 -4.68 2.15
CA HIS A 86 -16.12 -4.71 1.57
C HIS A 86 -17.10 -5.39 2.52
N GLY A 87 -18.26 -4.76 2.74
CA GLY A 87 -19.27 -5.26 3.69
C GLY A 87 -19.00 -4.95 5.17
N ALA A 88 -17.86 -4.38 5.51
CA ALA A 88 -17.59 -3.97 6.90
C ALA A 88 -18.57 -2.88 7.36
N VAL A 89 -19.07 -2.99 8.58
CA VAL A 89 -19.94 -2.00 9.21
C VAL A 89 -19.06 -0.96 9.90
N ILE A 90 -19.11 0.27 9.43
CA ILE A 90 -18.38 1.41 9.99
C ILE A 90 -19.36 2.20 10.86
N ARG A 91 -19.03 2.32 12.15
CA ARG A 91 -19.82 3.05 13.14
C ARG A 91 -19.12 4.34 13.54
N SER A 92 -19.89 5.38 13.77
CA SER A 92 -19.40 6.60 14.40
C SER A 92 -20.33 6.96 15.58
N THR A 93 -19.74 7.06 16.76
CA THR A 93 -20.42 7.57 17.96
C THR A 93 -19.93 8.98 18.21
N VAL A 94 -20.86 9.93 18.27
CA VAL A 94 -20.58 11.34 18.50
C VAL A 94 -21.14 11.77 19.85
N ARG A 95 -20.34 12.51 20.63
CA ARG A 95 -20.70 13.09 21.91
C ARG A 95 -20.30 14.56 21.92
N LEU A 96 -21.15 15.42 22.50
CA LEU A 96 -20.84 16.83 22.65
C LEU A 96 -19.71 17.01 23.67
N LEU A 97 -18.85 17.96 23.43
CA LEU A 97 -17.79 18.41 24.35
C LEU A 97 -18.03 19.84 24.80
N PRO A 98 -17.36 20.29 25.88
CA PRO A 98 -17.37 21.68 26.31
C PRO A 98 -16.92 22.62 25.19
N PRO A 99 -17.45 23.85 25.10
CA PRO A 99 -17.05 24.84 24.11
C PRO A 99 -15.54 25.08 24.08
N GLY A 100 -14.98 25.15 22.88
CA GLY A 100 -13.54 25.32 22.63
C GLY A 100 -12.72 24.04 22.62
N SER A 101 -13.35 22.87 22.78
CA SER A 101 -12.65 21.57 22.70
C SER A 101 -12.28 21.18 21.26
N GLY A 102 -12.99 21.70 20.27
CA GLY A 102 -12.87 21.30 18.88
C GLY A 102 -13.33 19.87 18.63
N VAL A 103 -12.84 19.27 17.53
CA VAL A 103 -13.17 17.89 17.16
C VAL A 103 -12.06 16.94 17.62
N VAL A 104 -12.40 16.06 18.56
CA VAL A 104 -11.51 15.03 19.11
C VAL A 104 -11.85 13.68 18.53
N PHE A 105 -10.82 12.91 18.11
CA PHE A 105 -10.99 11.57 17.52
C PHE A 105 -10.55 10.48 18.48
N ARG A 106 -11.30 9.37 18.51
CA ARG A 106 -11.02 8.17 19.28
C ARG A 106 -11.11 6.92 18.41
N ALA A 107 -10.26 5.95 18.70
CA ALA A 107 -10.43 4.59 18.22
C ALA A 107 -11.44 3.86 19.09
N GLY A 108 -12.52 3.39 18.50
CA GLY A 108 -13.42 2.43 19.11
C GLY A 108 -13.00 1.00 18.73
N GLU A 109 -13.84 0.03 19.06
CA GLU A 109 -13.58 -1.38 18.72
C GLU A 109 -13.34 -1.56 17.23
N GLY A 110 -12.30 -2.33 16.87
CA GLY A 110 -11.95 -2.64 15.48
C GLY A 110 -11.29 -1.52 14.69
N VAL A 111 -11.03 -0.35 15.27
CA VAL A 111 -10.14 0.67 14.71
C VAL A 111 -8.78 0.58 15.39
N GLY A 112 -7.72 0.56 14.59
CA GLY A 112 -6.36 0.37 15.08
C GLY A 112 -5.78 1.63 15.75
N THR A 113 -4.70 1.39 16.51
CA THR A 113 -3.87 2.45 17.11
C THR A 113 -2.48 2.39 16.46
N VAL A 114 -1.90 3.54 16.21
CA VAL A 114 -0.53 3.67 15.70
C VAL A 114 0.46 3.34 16.82
N THR A 115 1.35 2.38 16.56
CA THR A 115 2.36 1.92 17.54
C THR A 115 3.80 2.16 17.08
N LEU A 116 4.01 2.49 15.82
CA LEU A 116 5.33 2.75 15.24
C LEU A 116 5.37 4.15 14.62
N PRO A 117 6.52 4.83 14.69
CA PRO A 117 6.71 6.14 14.02
C PRO A 117 6.78 5.99 12.50
N GLY A 118 6.62 7.10 11.77
CA GLY A 118 6.75 7.16 10.31
C GLY A 118 5.44 7.22 9.54
N LEU A 119 4.31 7.02 10.21
CA LEU A 119 2.99 7.31 9.65
C LEU A 119 2.67 8.82 9.80
N PRO A 120 1.69 9.35 9.05
CA PRO A 120 1.26 10.75 9.18
C PRO A 120 0.43 11.01 10.46
N LEU A 121 0.52 10.13 11.43
CA LEU A 121 -0.14 10.14 12.73
C LEU A 121 0.90 9.79 13.78
N ASP A 122 0.83 10.40 14.94
CA ASP A 122 1.75 10.14 16.04
C ASP A 122 1.46 8.77 16.70
N VAL A 123 2.49 8.23 17.35
CA VAL A 123 2.35 6.99 18.12
C VAL A 123 1.34 7.21 19.26
N GLY A 124 0.41 6.28 19.42
CA GLY A 124 -0.72 6.36 20.36
C GLY A 124 -2.00 6.94 19.76
N GLU A 125 -1.94 7.56 18.58
CA GLU A 125 -3.11 8.11 17.93
C GLU A 125 -4.01 7.01 17.31
N PRO A 126 -5.35 7.24 17.26
CA PRO A 126 -6.24 6.37 16.50
C PRO A 126 -5.88 6.38 15.03
N ALA A 127 -5.89 5.21 14.39
CA ALA A 127 -5.54 5.04 12.97
C ALA A 127 -6.61 5.63 12.03
N ILE A 128 -6.96 6.88 12.25
CA ILE A 128 -7.85 7.68 11.41
C ILE A 128 -6.97 8.68 10.65
N ASN A 129 -6.79 8.47 9.37
CA ASN A 129 -5.86 9.25 8.56
C ASN A 129 -6.27 10.74 8.43
N PRO A 130 -5.32 11.64 8.11
CA PRO A 130 -5.59 13.08 8.08
C PRO A 130 -6.75 13.51 7.19
N VAL A 131 -6.90 12.93 5.99
CA VAL A 131 -7.99 13.29 5.07
C VAL A 131 -9.37 12.90 5.60
N PRO A 132 -9.63 11.66 6.09
CA PRO A 132 -10.86 11.34 6.81
C PRO A 132 -11.14 12.27 8.02
N ARG A 133 -10.12 12.59 8.83
CA ARG A 133 -10.30 13.54 9.95
C ARG A 133 -10.75 14.92 9.44
N GLN A 134 -10.13 15.40 8.38
CA GLN A 134 -10.48 16.68 7.78
C GLN A 134 -11.93 16.65 7.25
N LEU A 135 -12.29 15.60 6.53
CA LEU A 135 -13.63 15.45 5.96
C LEU A 135 -14.72 15.39 7.06
N MET A 136 -14.48 14.65 8.15
CA MET A 136 -15.40 14.62 9.29
C MET A 136 -15.51 16.00 9.97
N ARG A 137 -14.40 16.75 10.13
CA ARG A 137 -14.44 18.11 10.68
C ARG A 137 -15.28 19.06 9.83
N GLU A 138 -15.11 19.01 8.52
CA GLU A 138 -15.88 19.83 7.58
C GLU A 138 -17.37 19.57 7.69
N HIS A 139 -17.78 18.30 7.72
CA HIS A 139 -19.20 17.93 7.85
C HIS A 139 -19.76 18.26 9.25
N VAL A 140 -18.96 18.11 10.33
CA VAL A 140 -19.37 18.59 11.66
C VAL A 140 -19.62 20.10 11.63
N ALA A 141 -18.73 20.88 11.02
CA ALA A 141 -18.92 22.32 10.90
C ALA A 141 -20.17 22.69 10.06
N GLU A 142 -20.44 21.99 8.97
CA GLU A 142 -21.63 22.17 8.14
C GLU A 142 -22.92 21.86 8.91
N VAL A 143 -22.96 20.75 9.65
CA VAL A 143 -24.11 20.36 10.48
C VAL A 143 -24.31 21.37 11.61
N ALA A 144 -23.22 21.78 12.30
CA ALA A 144 -23.28 22.80 13.33
C ALA A 144 -23.86 24.13 12.81
N ALA A 145 -23.40 24.60 11.65
CA ALA A 145 -23.89 25.82 11.02
C ALA A 145 -25.38 25.73 10.64
N ARG A 146 -25.84 24.56 10.20
CA ARG A 146 -27.22 24.33 9.78
C ARG A 146 -28.20 24.22 10.93
N HIS A 147 -27.78 23.62 12.04
CA HIS A 147 -28.66 23.26 13.17
C HIS A 147 -28.32 23.99 14.48
N GLY A 148 -27.41 24.97 14.46
CA GLY A 148 -27.09 25.80 15.65
C GLY A 148 -26.17 25.12 16.66
N GLY A 149 -25.35 24.11 16.25
CA GLY A 149 -24.40 23.44 17.13
C GLY A 149 -23.08 24.18 17.30
N GLY A 150 -22.29 23.82 18.33
CA GLY A 150 -20.97 24.42 18.60
C GLY A 150 -19.81 23.80 17.83
N GLY A 151 -19.98 22.61 17.27
CA GLY A 151 -18.90 21.87 16.57
C GLY A 151 -17.86 21.25 17.48
N ASP A 152 -18.02 21.36 18.79
CA ASP A 152 -17.14 20.75 19.81
C ASP A 152 -17.63 19.33 20.10
N VAL A 153 -16.97 18.34 19.52
CA VAL A 153 -17.43 16.94 19.60
C VAL A 153 -16.28 15.95 19.75
N GLU A 154 -16.54 14.86 20.46
CA GLU A 154 -15.74 13.65 20.40
C GLU A 154 -16.36 12.68 19.41
N ILE A 155 -15.57 12.20 18.48
CA ILE A 155 -15.93 11.22 17.46
C ILE A 155 -15.18 9.93 17.73
N THR A 156 -15.90 8.88 18.10
CA THR A 156 -15.35 7.53 18.25
C THR A 156 -15.75 6.70 17.04
N VAL A 157 -14.77 6.31 16.23
CA VAL A 157 -15.00 5.44 15.05
C VAL A 157 -14.73 4.00 15.43
N SER A 158 -15.66 3.10 15.10
CA SER A 158 -15.55 1.65 15.32
C SER A 158 -15.81 0.89 14.01
N VAL A 159 -15.33 -0.33 13.92
CA VAL A 159 -15.58 -1.23 12.78
C VAL A 159 -15.90 -2.62 13.30
N ASP A 160 -17.07 -3.14 12.96
CA ASP A 160 -17.47 -4.49 13.37
C ASP A 160 -16.46 -5.50 12.82
N HIS A 161 -15.96 -6.39 13.67
CA HIS A 161 -14.90 -7.36 13.32
C HIS A 161 -13.60 -6.75 12.76
N GLY A 162 -13.38 -5.45 12.95
CA GLY A 162 -12.26 -4.73 12.35
C GLY A 162 -10.89 -5.26 12.74
N ALA A 163 -10.71 -5.77 13.95
CA ALA A 163 -9.46 -6.38 14.39
C ALA A 163 -9.16 -7.70 13.65
N GLU A 164 -10.19 -8.47 13.29
CA GLU A 164 -10.05 -9.69 12.51
C GLU A 164 -9.74 -9.37 11.03
N ILE A 165 -10.51 -8.45 10.43
CA ILE A 165 -10.30 -8.01 9.05
C ILE A 165 -8.89 -7.41 8.88
N ALA A 166 -8.39 -6.67 9.87
CA ALA A 166 -7.07 -6.03 9.84
C ALA A 166 -5.92 -7.04 9.66
N ARG A 167 -6.08 -8.29 10.10
CA ARG A 167 -5.05 -9.36 9.90
C ARG A 167 -4.79 -9.66 8.42
N SER A 168 -5.77 -9.40 7.56
CA SER A 168 -5.67 -9.56 6.10
C SER A 168 -5.24 -8.28 5.39
N THR A 169 -4.78 -7.28 6.12
CA THR A 169 -4.31 -5.98 5.60
C THR A 169 -2.83 -5.75 5.93
N TRP A 170 -2.30 -4.65 5.44
CA TRP A 170 -0.93 -4.19 5.75
C TRP A 170 -0.79 -3.55 7.14
N ASN A 171 -1.88 -3.28 7.84
CA ASN A 171 -1.89 -2.56 9.10
C ASN A 171 -0.89 -3.10 10.13
N PRO A 172 -0.86 -4.43 10.43
CA PRO A 172 0.08 -4.94 11.42
C PRO A 172 1.55 -4.68 11.04
N ARG A 173 1.90 -4.80 9.75
CA ARG A 173 3.28 -4.62 9.26
C ARG A 173 3.78 -3.19 9.38
N ILE A 174 2.89 -2.21 9.36
CA ILE A 174 3.24 -0.79 9.51
C ILE A 174 2.94 -0.25 10.90
N GLY A 175 2.74 -1.14 11.88
CA GLY A 175 2.54 -0.77 13.27
C GLY A 175 1.18 -0.20 13.60
N ILE A 176 0.14 -0.56 12.87
CA ILE A 176 -1.24 -0.26 13.23
C ILE A 176 -1.85 -1.52 13.84
N LEU A 177 -2.05 -1.52 15.16
CA LEU A 177 -2.51 -2.68 15.93
C LEU A 177 -3.92 -2.48 16.48
N GLY A 178 -4.63 -3.59 16.68
CA GLY A 178 -5.97 -3.62 17.29
C GLY A 178 -7.12 -3.43 16.29
N GLY A 179 -6.85 -3.07 15.03
CA GLY A 179 -7.93 -2.90 14.06
C GLY A 179 -7.52 -2.30 12.72
N LEU A 180 -8.52 -1.85 11.99
CA LEU A 180 -8.39 -1.23 10.68
C LEU A 180 -7.96 0.24 10.77
N SER A 181 -7.39 0.73 9.67
CA SER A 181 -7.23 2.16 9.43
C SER A 181 -8.48 2.74 8.77
N ILE A 182 -8.89 3.91 9.24
CA ILE A 182 -9.89 4.73 8.56
C ILE A 182 -9.15 5.62 7.57
N LEU A 183 -9.30 5.32 6.29
CA LEU A 183 -8.49 5.91 5.21
C LEU A 183 -9.30 6.24 3.95
N GLY A 184 -8.67 6.95 3.04
CA GLY A 184 -9.20 7.34 1.74
C GLY A 184 -8.98 8.82 1.46
N THR A 185 -8.21 9.13 0.42
CA THR A 185 -7.86 10.52 0.07
C THR A 185 -8.94 11.22 -0.76
N THR A 186 -9.76 10.45 -1.45
CA THR A 186 -10.83 10.99 -2.33
C THR A 186 -12.23 10.60 -1.88
N GLY A 187 -12.35 9.70 -0.90
CA GLY A 187 -13.62 9.07 -0.52
C GLY A 187 -14.08 7.96 -1.46
N VAL A 188 -13.50 7.83 -2.65
CA VAL A 188 -13.88 6.86 -3.69
C VAL A 188 -12.85 5.75 -3.80
N VAL A 189 -13.32 4.50 -3.85
CA VAL A 189 -12.55 3.32 -4.22
C VAL A 189 -12.65 3.11 -5.73
N VAL A 190 -11.51 3.10 -6.40
CA VAL A 190 -11.41 2.78 -7.83
C VAL A 190 -10.97 1.31 -7.94
N PRO A 191 -11.82 0.41 -8.48
CA PRO A 191 -11.51 -1.01 -8.57
C PRO A 191 -10.17 -1.29 -9.25
N TYR A 192 -9.42 -2.23 -8.69
CA TYR A 192 -8.09 -2.64 -9.18
C TYR A 192 -7.09 -1.49 -9.28
N SER A 193 -7.24 -0.46 -8.47
CA SER A 193 -6.30 0.66 -8.45
C SER A 193 -4.98 0.27 -7.78
N CYS A 194 -3.89 0.35 -8.52
CA CYS A 194 -2.54 0.16 -7.99
C CYS A 194 -2.13 1.20 -6.93
N SER A 195 -2.90 2.29 -6.78
CA SER A 195 -2.51 3.40 -5.91
C SER A 195 -2.50 3.06 -4.43
N ALA A 196 -3.43 2.22 -3.97
CA ALA A 196 -3.47 1.76 -2.58
C ALA A 196 -2.23 0.91 -2.24
N TRP A 197 -1.87 0.00 -3.14
CA TRP A 197 -0.66 -0.83 -2.99
C TRP A 197 0.61 0.03 -2.99
N ILE A 198 0.74 0.95 -3.95
CA ILE A 198 1.88 1.87 -4.00
C ILE A 198 1.96 2.74 -2.74
N ASP A 199 0.82 3.14 -2.16
CA ASP A 199 0.81 3.89 -0.91
C ASP A 199 1.26 3.02 0.28
N SER A 200 0.86 1.75 0.34
CA SER A 200 1.34 0.82 1.37
C SER A 200 2.86 0.60 1.30
N ILE A 201 3.43 0.48 0.09
CA ILE A 201 4.89 0.42 -0.11
C ILE A 201 5.57 1.66 0.47
N ARG A 202 5.05 2.86 0.19
CA ARG A 202 5.60 4.12 0.70
C ARG A 202 5.56 4.17 2.23
N ARG A 203 4.42 3.80 2.82
CA ARG A 203 4.27 3.72 4.28
C ARG A 203 5.26 2.73 4.90
N GLY A 204 5.46 1.56 4.27
CA GLY A 204 6.46 0.60 4.71
C GLY A 204 7.87 1.20 4.75
N VAL A 205 8.28 1.94 3.72
CA VAL A 205 9.58 2.65 3.69
C VAL A 205 9.65 3.71 4.79
N ASP A 206 8.59 4.52 4.97
CA ASP A 206 8.58 5.59 5.96
C ASP A 206 8.70 5.04 7.39
N VAL A 207 7.93 3.97 7.70
CA VAL A 207 7.96 3.32 9.01
C VAL A 207 9.30 2.63 9.27
N ALA A 208 9.87 1.92 8.28
CA ALA A 208 11.17 1.30 8.40
C ALA A 208 12.27 2.35 8.69
N ARG A 209 12.26 3.47 7.97
CA ARG A 209 13.20 4.59 8.18
C ARG A 209 13.04 5.25 9.55
N ALA A 210 11.80 5.54 9.94
CA ALA A 210 11.52 6.14 11.24
C ALA A 210 11.86 5.20 12.40
N GLY A 211 11.76 3.88 12.19
CA GLY A 211 12.24 2.85 13.10
C GLY A 211 13.74 2.65 13.13
N GLY A 212 14.51 3.45 12.36
CA GLY A 212 15.97 3.38 12.34
C GLY A 212 16.54 2.19 11.55
N LEU A 213 15.74 1.52 10.73
CA LEU A 213 16.23 0.42 9.91
C LEU A 213 17.11 0.93 8.77
N THR A 214 18.29 0.35 8.67
CA THR A 214 19.28 0.67 7.64
C THR A 214 19.16 -0.20 6.40
N HIS A 215 18.51 -1.37 6.52
CA HIS A 215 18.32 -2.34 5.45
C HIS A 215 16.85 -2.70 5.28
N VAL A 216 16.31 -2.52 4.07
CA VAL A 216 14.96 -2.95 3.70
C VAL A 216 15.01 -3.85 2.46
N ALA A 217 14.01 -4.71 2.28
CA ALA A 217 13.91 -5.58 1.13
C ALA A 217 12.58 -5.37 0.38
N GLY A 218 12.66 -5.03 -0.91
CA GLY A 218 11.54 -5.03 -1.83
C GLY A 218 11.29 -6.43 -2.38
N CYS A 219 10.17 -7.04 -2.03
CA CYS A 219 9.85 -8.43 -2.34
C CYS A 219 8.70 -8.55 -3.33
N THR A 220 8.76 -9.51 -4.25
CA THR A 220 7.69 -9.73 -5.23
C THR A 220 6.58 -10.66 -4.75
N GLY A 221 6.61 -11.09 -3.50
CA GLY A 221 5.61 -11.93 -2.84
C GLY A 221 6.20 -12.77 -1.69
N SER A 222 5.36 -13.51 -1.00
CA SER A 222 5.67 -14.20 0.27
C SER A 222 6.85 -15.17 0.22
N THR A 223 7.09 -15.86 -0.92
CA THR A 223 8.26 -16.72 -1.08
C THR A 223 9.56 -15.93 -1.03
N SER A 224 9.63 -14.80 -1.74
CA SER A 224 10.79 -13.92 -1.73
C SER A 224 10.98 -13.24 -0.37
N GLU A 225 9.89 -12.89 0.33
CA GLU A 225 9.97 -12.36 1.71
C GLU A 225 10.62 -13.35 2.67
N ARG A 226 10.14 -14.59 2.69
CA ARG A 226 10.71 -15.65 3.55
C ARG A 226 12.20 -15.87 3.26
N THR A 227 12.55 -15.95 1.97
CA THR A 227 13.96 -16.17 1.60
C THR A 227 14.85 -15.03 2.06
N VAL A 228 14.48 -13.78 1.79
CA VAL A 228 15.32 -12.63 2.13
C VAL A 228 15.37 -12.34 3.62
N SER A 229 14.26 -12.60 4.34
CA SER A 229 14.22 -12.50 5.80
C SER A 229 15.22 -13.48 6.44
N THR A 230 15.21 -14.74 6.00
CA THR A 230 16.18 -15.74 6.48
C THR A 230 17.60 -15.41 6.06
N LEU A 231 17.82 -14.94 4.82
CA LEU A 231 19.15 -14.70 4.27
C LEU A 231 19.90 -13.55 4.97
N TYR A 232 19.16 -12.55 5.45
CA TYR A 232 19.73 -11.33 6.03
C TYR A 232 19.26 -11.04 7.46
N ASP A 233 18.52 -11.95 8.06
CA ASP A 233 17.91 -11.78 9.40
C ASP A 233 17.08 -10.47 9.50
N LEU A 234 16.26 -10.22 8.48
CA LEU A 234 15.44 -9.02 8.42
C LEU A 234 14.14 -9.20 9.21
N PRO A 235 13.78 -8.23 10.05
CA PRO A 235 12.49 -8.20 10.71
C PRO A 235 11.37 -7.94 9.70
N GLU A 236 10.13 -8.31 10.02
CA GLU A 236 8.97 -8.17 9.15
C GLU A 236 8.77 -6.73 8.65
N ILE A 237 9.01 -5.74 9.50
CA ILE A 237 8.90 -4.31 9.17
C ILE A 237 9.89 -3.85 8.08
N ALA A 238 10.98 -4.61 7.85
CA ALA A 238 11.94 -4.34 6.78
C ALA A 238 11.50 -4.90 5.42
N LEU A 239 10.45 -5.73 5.39
CA LEU A 239 9.98 -6.42 4.20
C LEU A 239 8.87 -5.61 3.52
N LEU A 240 9.17 -5.09 2.34
CA LEU A 240 8.24 -4.32 1.52
C LEU A 240 7.63 -5.23 0.45
N ASP A 241 6.33 -5.58 0.56
CA ASP A 241 5.66 -6.28 -0.53
C ASP A 241 5.48 -5.35 -1.73
N MET A 242 6.43 -5.35 -2.61
CA MET A 242 6.36 -4.52 -3.80
C MET A 242 5.52 -5.15 -4.92
N GLY A 243 5.23 -6.45 -4.83
CA GLY A 243 4.52 -7.17 -5.89
C GLY A 243 5.19 -6.99 -7.24
N ASP A 244 4.48 -6.34 -8.16
CA ASP A 244 4.98 -6.00 -9.50
C ASP A 244 5.53 -4.56 -9.60
N PHE A 245 5.47 -3.77 -8.52
CA PHE A 245 5.76 -2.33 -8.54
C PHE A 245 7.20 -1.99 -8.14
N ALA A 246 8.20 -2.63 -8.74
CA ALA A 246 9.62 -2.34 -8.47
C ALA A 246 9.95 -0.86 -8.66
N GLY A 247 9.36 -0.22 -9.68
CA GLY A 247 9.54 1.20 -9.93
C GLY A 247 8.97 2.11 -8.82
N ALA A 248 7.95 1.66 -8.09
CA ALA A 248 7.41 2.44 -6.98
C ALA A 248 8.39 2.46 -5.80
N VAL A 249 8.95 1.30 -5.43
CA VAL A 249 9.99 1.17 -4.40
C VAL A 249 11.19 2.04 -4.76
N LEU A 250 11.78 1.83 -5.94
CA LEU A 250 13.00 2.51 -6.38
C LEU A 250 12.84 4.03 -6.44
N LYS A 251 11.73 4.53 -7.02
CA LYS A 251 11.46 5.97 -7.10
C LYS A 251 11.20 6.60 -5.75
N TYR A 252 10.61 5.85 -4.81
CA TYR A 252 10.36 6.36 -3.47
C TYR A 252 11.64 6.36 -2.63
N VAL A 253 12.38 5.25 -2.60
CA VAL A 253 13.67 5.13 -1.90
C VAL A 253 14.71 6.13 -2.42
N ARG A 254 14.69 6.47 -3.72
CA ARG A 254 15.53 7.56 -4.25
C ARG A 254 15.35 8.89 -3.52
N ARG A 255 14.11 9.21 -3.10
CA ARG A 255 13.78 10.47 -2.40
C ARG A 255 13.85 10.32 -0.88
N HIS A 256 13.69 9.11 -0.40
CA HIS A 256 13.67 8.73 1.01
C HIS A 256 14.67 7.59 1.24
N PRO A 257 15.98 7.87 1.16
CA PRO A 257 17.02 6.84 1.14
C PRO A 257 17.06 6.04 2.44
N VAL A 258 17.41 4.76 2.29
CA VAL A 258 17.86 3.83 3.31
C VAL A 258 19.29 3.43 2.97
N ASP A 259 20.08 2.94 3.90
CA ASP A 259 21.49 2.61 3.61
C ASP A 259 21.58 1.46 2.60
N ARG A 260 20.66 0.48 2.69
CA ARG A 260 20.64 -0.69 1.81
C ARG A 260 19.23 -1.10 1.40
N LEU A 261 19.06 -1.40 0.11
CA LEU A 261 17.87 -1.99 -0.48
C LEU A 261 18.22 -3.32 -1.14
N THR A 262 17.66 -4.41 -0.66
CA THR A 262 17.66 -5.68 -1.40
C THR A 262 16.38 -5.80 -2.22
N ILE A 263 16.50 -6.16 -3.51
CA ILE A 263 15.35 -6.52 -4.34
C ILE A 263 15.32 -8.05 -4.44
N CYS A 264 14.26 -8.68 -3.93
CA CYS A 264 14.11 -10.13 -3.97
C CYS A 264 12.86 -10.54 -4.72
N GLY A 265 13.00 -11.51 -5.63
CA GLY A 265 11.86 -11.99 -6.40
C GLY A 265 12.12 -13.19 -7.27
N GLY A 266 11.02 -13.71 -7.83
CA GLY A 266 11.10 -14.83 -8.76
C GLY A 266 11.90 -14.45 -10.01
N PHE A 267 12.72 -15.40 -10.50
CA PHE A 267 13.61 -15.21 -11.65
C PHE A 267 12.92 -14.54 -12.85
N ALA A 268 11.72 -14.99 -13.22
CA ALA A 268 10.97 -14.42 -14.35
C ALA A 268 10.54 -12.96 -14.14
N LYS A 269 10.26 -12.52 -12.89
CA LYS A 269 9.96 -11.12 -12.58
C LYS A 269 11.23 -10.28 -12.62
N LEU A 270 12.32 -10.79 -12.04
CA LEU A 270 13.58 -10.04 -11.99
C LEU A 270 14.29 -9.99 -13.35
N SER A 271 14.08 -10.96 -14.25
CA SER A 271 14.55 -10.85 -15.64
C SER A 271 13.90 -9.68 -16.39
N LYS A 272 12.66 -9.33 -16.06
CA LYS A 272 12.00 -8.14 -16.64
C LYS A 272 12.61 -6.84 -16.06
N LEU A 273 12.91 -6.81 -14.76
CA LEU A 273 13.64 -5.69 -14.18
C LEU A 273 15.01 -5.53 -14.82
N ALA A 274 15.74 -6.64 -15.03
CA ALA A 274 17.03 -6.65 -15.72
C ALA A 274 16.94 -6.11 -17.15
N ALA A 275 15.80 -6.30 -17.83
CA ALA A 275 15.49 -5.75 -19.15
C ALA A 275 14.97 -4.29 -19.11
N GLY A 276 14.97 -3.62 -17.93
CA GLY A 276 14.58 -2.22 -17.77
C GLY A 276 13.08 -2.00 -17.46
N HIS A 277 12.29 -3.04 -17.27
CA HIS A 277 10.88 -2.90 -16.92
C HIS A 277 10.71 -2.59 -15.43
N LEU A 278 10.02 -1.51 -15.10
CA LEU A 278 9.75 -1.07 -13.72
C LEU A 278 8.38 -1.53 -13.19
N ASP A 279 7.51 -1.97 -14.08
CA ASP A 279 6.26 -2.68 -13.79
C ASP A 279 6.42 -4.12 -14.28
N LEU A 280 6.41 -5.06 -13.33
CA LEU A 280 6.73 -6.47 -13.59
C LEU A 280 5.49 -7.30 -13.93
N HIS A 281 4.30 -6.68 -13.98
CA HIS A 281 3.05 -7.38 -14.25
C HIS A 281 3.03 -7.97 -15.66
N SER A 282 2.58 -9.23 -15.76
CA SER A 282 2.63 -10.00 -17.03
C SER A 282 1.81 -9.38 -18.17
N ALA A 283 0.78 -8.59 -17.87
CA ALA A 283 0.02 -7.86 -18.89
C ALA A 283 0.77 -6.62 -19.44
N ARG A 284 1.83 -6.15 -18.77
CA ARG A 284 2.58 -4.93 -19.13
C ARG A 284 4.00 -5.20 -19.57
N SER A 285 4.58 -6.32 -19.13
CA SER A 285 5.94 -6.72 -19.47
C SER A 285 6.02 -8.24 -19.63
N GLN A 286 6.75 -8.69 -20.62
CA GLN A 286 7.00 -10.11 -20.88
C GLN A 286 8.47 -10.43 -20.61
N VAL A 287 8.77 -11.71 -20.37
CA VAL A 287 10.16 -12.18 -20.29
C VAL A 287 10.76 -12.11 -21.71
N ASP A 288 11.78 -11.29 -21.86
CA ASP A 288 12.53 -11.19 -23.12
C ASP A 288 13.57 -12.31 -23.19
N LYS A 289 13.30 -13.31 -24.01
CA LYS A 289 14.16 -14.48 -24.17
C LYS A 289 15.39 -14.19 -25.00
N ALA A 290 15.33 -13.24 -25.94
CA ALA A 290 16.48 -12.78 -26.68
C ALA A 290 17.47 -12.07 -25.77
N PHE A 291 16.99 -11.19 -24.88
CA PHE A 291 17.79 -10.56 -23.84
C PHE A 291 18.45 -11.61 -22.91
N LEU A 292 17.71 -12.65 -22.48
CA LEU A 292 18.28 -13.74 -21.68
C LEU A 292 19.37 -14.51 -22.42
N ALA A 293 19.19 -14.77 -23.73
CA ALA A 293 20.20 -15.42 -24.57
C ALA A 293 21.47 -14.55 -24.70
N ASP A 294 21.32 -13.23 -24.85
CA ASP A 294 22.46 -12.29 -24.90
C ASP A 294 23.22 -12.25 -23.55
N LEU A 295 22.51 -12.23 -22.43
CA LEU A 295 23.13 -12.36 -21.11
C LEU A 295 23.88 -13.68 -20.94
N ALA A 296 23.27 -14.79 -21.40
CA ALA A 296 23.90 -16.09 -21.34
C ALA A 296 25.19 -16.15 -22.20
N ARG A 297 25.18 -15.57 -23.42
CA ARG A 297 26.40 -15.42 -24.27
C ARG A 297 27.50 -14.66 -23.51
N ALA A 298 27.15 -13.55 -22.88
CA ALA A 298 28.10 -12.80 -22.07
C ALA A 298 28.67 -13.63 -20.91
N GLY A 299 27.89 -14.59 -20.40
CA GLY A 299 28.31 -15.57 -19.40
C GLY A 299 29.00 -16.82 -19.91
N GLY A 300 29.30 -16.88 -21.21
CA GLY A 300 30.03 -18.01 -21.84
C GLY A 300 29.13 -19.11 -22.47
N ALA A 301 27.83 -18.84 -22.65
CA ALA A 301 26.97 -19.79 -23.37
C ALA A 301 27.37 -19.95 -24.85
N SER A 302 27.28 -21.17 -25.37
CA SER A 302 27.42 -21.43 -26.79
C SER A 302 26.25 -20.84 -27.60
N GLU A 303 26.45 -20.65 -28.92
CA GLU A 303 25.37 -20.22 -29.81
C GLU A 303 24.21 -21.22 -29.87
N SER A 304 24.50 -22.53 -29.74
CA SER A 304 23.45 -23.55 -29.63
C SER A 304 22.59 -23.34 -28.37
N LEU A 305 23.21 -23.15 -27.21
CA LEU A 305 22.49 -22.89 -25.97
C LEU A 305 21.70 -21.57 -26.03
N ALA A 306 22.28 -20.53 -26.64
CA ALA A 306 21.59 -19.26 -26.82
C ALA A 306 20.33 -19.39 -27.71
N ALA A 307 20.41 -20.22 -28.77
CA ALA A 307 19.26 -20.54 -29.59
C ALA A 307 18.18 -21.31 -28.82
N GLU A 308 18.56 -22.27 -27.98
CA GLU A 308 17.64 -23.01 -27.10
C GLU A 308 16.95 -22.09 -26.09
N ILE A 309 17.70 -21.16 -25.49
CA ILE A 309 17.14 -20.12 -24.56
C ILE A 309 16.08 -19.27 -25.28
N THR A 310 16.38 -18.83 -26.51
CA THR A 310 15.44 -18.03 -27.30
C THR A 310 14.17 -18.81 -27.62
N GLY A 311 14.27 -20.11 -27.88
CA GLY A 311 13.16 -21.04 -28.10
C GLY A 311 12.42 -21.51 -26.84
N ALA A 312 12.94 -21.24 -25.64
CA ALA A 312 12.37 -21.73 -24.39
C ALA A 312 10.94 -21.23 -24.14
N ASN A 313 10.07 -22.05 -23.59
CA ASN A 313 8.68 -21.67 -23.32
C ASN A 313 8.56 -20.64 -22.17
N THR A 314 9.47 -20.67 -21.18
CA THR A 314 9.44 -19.79 -20.00
C THR A 314 10.84 -19.35 -19.62
N GLY A 315 10.95 -18.24 -18.86
CA GLY A 315 12.23 -17.82 -18.29
C GLY A 315 12.85 -18.86 -17.35
N LEU A 316 12.03 -19.63 -16.63
CA LEU A 316 12.52 -20.72 -15.78
C LEU A 316 13.12 -21.88 -16.60
N ALA A 317 12.54 -22.17 -17.78
CA ALA A 317 13.12 -23.16 -18.69
C ALA A 317 14.49 -22.69 -19.21
N ALA A 318 14.61 -21.41 -19.58
CA ALA A 318 15.88 -20.82 -19.97
C ALA A 318 16.94 -20.90 -18.85
N LEU A 319 16.54 -20.61 -17.60
CA LEU A 319 17.43 -20.74 -16.45
C LEU A 319 17.95 -22.18 -16.27
N ARG A 320 17.07 -23.17 -16.36
CA ARG A 320 17.46 -24.59 -16.21
C ARG A 320 18.40 -25.07 -17.31
N LEU A 321 18.21 -24.60 -18.55
CA LEU A 321 19.15 -24.89 -19.65
C LEU A 321 20.56 -24.37 -19.33
N CYS A 322 20.64 -23.16 -18.79
CA CYS A 322 21.90 -22.54 -18.37
C CYS A 322 22.54 -23.27 -17.18
N GLU A 323 21.75 -23.63 -16.17
CA GLU A 323 22.23 -24.42 -15.01
C GLU A 323 22.84 -25.75 -15.44
N ALA A 324 22.18 -26.48 -16.35
CA ALA A 324 22.69 -27.74 -16.90
C ALA A 324 23.99 -27.56 -17.70
N ALA A 325 24.20 -26.40 -18.30
CA ALA A 325 25.40 -26.06 -19.06
C ALA A 325 26.47 -25.34 -18.23
N GLY A 326 26.26 -25.12 -16.93
CA GLY A 326 27.18 -24.40 -16.05
C GLY A 326 27.28 -22.90 -16.31
N VAL A 327 26.29 -22.29 -16.97
CA VAL A 327 26.20 -20.83 -17.22
C VAL A 327 25.43 -20.17 -16.10
N PRO A 328 25.99 -19.16 -15.40
CA PRO A 328 25.38 -18.56 -14.20
C PRO A 328 24.32 -17.51 -14.56
N LEU A 329 23.31 -17.87 -15.36
CA LEU A 329 22.29 -16.93 -15.85
C LEU A 329 21.54 -16.25 -14.71
N GLY A 330 21.31 -16.93 -13.60
CA GLY A 330 20.67 -16.35 -12.41
C GLY A 330 21.44 -15.18 -11.84
N ASP A 331 22.76 -15.31 -11.68
CA ASP A 331 23.65 -14.25 -11.19
C ASP A 331 23.75 -13.09 -12.17
N LEU A 332 23.82 -13.41 -13.47
CA LEU A 332 23.85 -12.39 -14.53
C LEU A 332 22.56 -11.53 -14.54
N VAL A 333 21.41 -12.18 -14.42
CA VAL A 333 20.11 -11.48 -14.30
C VAL A 333 20.07 -10.64 -13.03
N ALA A 334 20.52 -11.17 -11.89
CA ALA A 334 20.57 -10.42 -10.64
C ALA A 334 21.48 -9.20 -10.73
N ALA A 335 22.67 -9.33 -11.32
CA ALA A 335 23.61 -8.25 -11.54
C ALA A 335 23.02 -7.16 -12.45
N ARG A 336 22.40 -7.56 -13.57
CA ARG A 336 21.79 -6.62 -14.49
C ARG A 336 20.57 -5.91 -13.89
N ALA A 337 19.72 -6.62 -13.12
CA ALA A 337 18.59 -6.01 -12.40
C ALA A 337 19.07 -5.00 -11.34
N ARG A 338 20.19 -5.26 -10.64
CA ARG A 338 20.82 -4.32 -9.74
C ARG A 338 21.26 -3.05 -10.49
N ASP A 339 21.90 -3.18 -11.63
CA ASP A 339 22.41 -2.06 -12.40
C ASP A 339 21.25 -1.18 -12.92
N GLU A 340 20.14 -1.79 -13.33
CA GLU A 340 18.91 -1.06 -13.67
C GLU A 340 18.31 -0.35 -12.44
N ALA A 341 18.30 -1.00 -11.27
CA ALA A 341 17.85 -0.36 -10.04
C ALA A 341 18.70 0.87 -9.68
N LEU A 342 20.03 0.78 -9.80
CA LEU A 342 20.97 1.90 -9.58
C LEU A 342 20.72 3.03 -10.58
N THR A 343 20.41 2.72 -11.83
CA THR A 343 20.04 3.71 -12.85
C THR A 343 18.79 4.50 -12.43
N VAL A 344 17.77 3.83 -11.89
CA VAL A 344 16.54 4.49 -11.38
C VAL A 344 16.83 5.33 -10.13
N LEU A 345 17.74 4.88 -9.26
CA LEU A 345 18.14 5.58 -8.04
C LEU A 345 18.96 6.85 -8.32
N ARG A 346 19.59 6.99 -9.51
CA ARG A 346 20.28 8.20 -9.96
C ARG A 346 21.30 8.72 -8.96
N GLY A 347 22.12 7.86 -8.38
CA GLY A 347 23.17 8.23 -7.43
C GLY A 347 22.68 8.53 -6.00
N ALA A 348 21.43 8.20 -5.67
CA ALA A 348 20.97 8.24 -4.28
C ALA A 348 21.88 7.38 -3.38
N PRO A 349 22.13 7.77 -2.11
CA PRO A 349 23.07 7.07 -1.22
C PRO A 349 22.47 5.76 -0.69
N VAL A 350 22.17 4.83 -1.60
CA VAL A 350 21.55 3.53 -1.33
C VAL A 350 22.40 2.43 -1.93
N ALA A 351 22.87 1.52 -1.11
CA ALA A 351 23.50 0.28 -1.58
C ALA A 351 22.41 -0.70 -2.04
N VAL A 352 22.62 -1.35 -3.17
CA VAL A 352 21.62 -2.28 -3.76
C VAL A 352 22.23 -3.64 -4.01
N ASP A 353 21.48 -4.68 -3.70
CA ASP A 353 21.68 -6.03 -4.22
C ASP A 353 20.37 -6.67 -4.64
N VAL A 354 20.47 -7.69 -5.47
CA VAL A 354 19.32 -8.41 -6.03
C VAL A 354 19.47 -9.89 -5.78
N VAL A 355 18.38 -10.54 -5.36
CA VAL A 355 18.30 -11.98 -5.09
C VAL A 355 17.18 -12.58 -5.93
N CYS A 356 17.53 -13.45 -6.87
CA CYS A 356 16.59 -14.22 -7.66
C CYS A 356 16.26 -15.54 -6.97
N VAL A 357 14.98 -15.87 -6.88
CA VAL A 357 14.52 -17.14 -6.29
C VAL A 357 13.68 -17.94 -7.28
N ASP A 358 13.64 -19.25 -7.09
CA ASP A 358 12.68 -20.13 -7.74
C ASP A 358 11.34 -20.17 -7.00
N ARG A 359 10.42 -21.05 -7.43
CA ARG A 359 9.10 -21.21 -6.79
C ARG A 359 9.17 -21.79 -5.38
N ALA A 360 10.22 -22.55 -5.07
CA ALA A 360 10.44 -23.14 -3.75
C ALA A 360 11.11 -22.14 -2.77
N GLY A 361 11.64 -21.02 -3.28
CA GLY A 361 12.40 -20.05 -2.50
C GLY A 361 13.90 -20.32 -2.50
N THR A 362 14.37 -21.28 -3.30
CA THR A 362 15.81 -21.50 -3.49
C THR A 362 16.42 -20.31 -4.23
N VAL A 363 17.54 -19.82 -3.72
CA VAL A 363 18.30 -18.76 -4.41
C VAL A 363 18.94 -19.34 -5.66
N VAL A 364 18.54 -18.83 -6.82
CA VAL A 364 19.01 -19.23 -8.16
C VAL A 364 19.88 -18.16 -8.83
N GLY A 365 20.08 -17.05 -8.15
CA GLY A 365 21.00 -16.00 -8.59
C GLY A 365 21.09 -14.87 -7.56
N ARG A 366 22.28 -14.29 -7.46
CA ARG A 366 22.56 -13.19 -6.53
C ARG A 366 23.56 -12.21 -7.10
N SER A 367 23.30 -10.91 -6.98
CA SER A 367 24.29 -9.89 -7.30
C SER A 367 25.19 -9.58 -6.10
N ALA A 368 26.37 -9.06 -6.36
CA ALA A 368 27.12 -8.32 -5.35
C ALA A 368 26.38 -7.04 -4.95
N VAL A 369 26.57 -6.59 -3.71
CA VAL A 369 26.09 -5.27 -3.26
C VAL A 369 26.87 -4.17 -3.99
N ALA A 370 26.16 -3.21 -4.59
CA ALA A 370 26.74 -2.05 -5.23
C ALA A 370 25.94 -0.78 -4.87
N GLY A 371 26.62 0.35 -4.82
CA GLY A 371 26.04 1.65 -4.52
C GLY A 371 27.11 2.71 -4.51
N PRO A 372 26.79 4.00 -4.28
CA PRO A 372 27.79 4.99 -4.05
C PRO A 372 28.60 4.53 -2.84
N GLY A 373 29.88 4.25 -3.08
CA GLY A 373 30.79 3.77 -2.05
C GLY A 373 30.66 4.67 -0.82
N LYS A 374 30.62 4.07 0.39
CA LYS A 374 30.94 4.83 1.59
C LYS A 374 32.25 5.53 1.24
N LEU A 375 32.23 6.83 1.12
CA LEU A 375 33.45 7.61 1.24
C LEU A 375 34.03 7.16 2.57
N SER A 376 35.05 6.31 2.50
CA SER A 376 35.93 6.03 3.62
C SER A 376 36.59 7.37 3.93
N GLY A 377 35.90 8.12 4.77
CA GLY A 377 36.34 9.36 5.33
C GLY A 377 36.93 9.06 6.69
N ALA A 378 38.18 9.24 6.70
CA ALA A 378 39.11 9.59 7.77
C ALA A 378 38.63 9.49 9.22
#